data_a64eb5c7123c9a563c57a14461f3fc83
#
_entry.id   a64eb5c7123c9a563c57a14461f3fc83
#
_cell.length_a   1.000
_cell.length_b   1.000
_cell.length_c   1.000
_cell.angle_alpha   90.00
_cell.angle_beta   90.00
_cell.angle_gamma   90.00
#
_symmetry.space_group_name_H-M   'P 1'
#
loop_
_entity.id
_entity.type
_entity.pdbx_description
1 polymer ?
#
loop_
_entity_poly.entity_id
_entity_poly.type
_entity_poly.pdbx_seq_one_letter_code
_entity_poly.pdbx_strand_id
1 'polypeptide(L)'
;MNNLNGDYLMTKIAIIGAGPCGLSMLRAFEQAEKKGEKIPEVVCFEKQADWGGLWNYSWRTGSDQYGDPVPNSMYRYLWSNGPKECLEFADYSFDEHFGKPIPSFPPRAVLYDYILGRVSKGNIKNKIKFNTKVTSTIYKNDKFEISYLDKTNDTTSKDNFDYVVVASGHFSVPFIPEYEGMSSFPGRILHSHDFRDAEEFRGKNVIVLGSSYSAEDIALQCHKYGANSVTIGYRHNPMGFKWPKGMKEVHYLDRLDGKKAIFKDGTEQDADAIILCTGYLHHFPFIDESLRLKTRNRLYPPKLYKGVVWQDNHKLIYLGMQDQFHTFNMFDCQAWYARDVMMGKIKLPSDDEINNDINKWVALEEKLENPDQMIDFQTEYTKELHEMSDYPKIDFELIRKHFKEWEHHKVEDILTYRNKSFSSPVTGSVGPIHHTPWSEAMDDSLKTFLNK
;
A
#
# COMPACT_ATOMS: atom_id res chain seq x y z
N MET A 1 29.40 28.62 16.28
CA MET A 1 27.95 28.23 16.27
C MET A 1 27.33 29.02 15.12
N ASN A 2 27.36 28.44 13.91
CA ASN A 2 26.82 29.10 12.72
C ASN A 2 25.30 28.88 12.65
N ASN A 3 24.59 29.94 12.29
CA ASN A 3 23.14 30.05 12.14
C ASN A 3 22.56 29.02 11.16
N LEU A 4 22.45 27.76 11.57
CA LEU A 4 21.67 26.72 10.83
C LEU A 4 20.16 26.80 11.10
N ASN A 5 19.71 27.70 11.99
CA ASN A 5 18.33 27.74 12.50
C ASN A 5 17.36 28.66 11.73
N GLY A 6 17.77 29.27 10.61
CA GLY A 6 16.93 30.22 9.87
C GLY A 6 16.42 29.77 8.52
N ASP A 7 17.22 29.01 7.78
CA ASP A 7 16.95 28.79 6.35
C ASP A 7 15.78 27.83 6.06
N TYR A 8 15.55 26.80 6.90
CA TYR A 8 14.43 25.88 6.66
C TYR A 8 13.04 26.48 6.93
N LEU A 9 12.95 27.59 7.66
CA LEU A 9 11.67 28.30 7.92
C LEU A 9 11.10 28.99 6.69
N MET A 10 11.95 29.28 5.70
CA MET A 10 11.54 29.79 4.40
C MET A 10 11.30 28.66 3.39
N THR A 11 11.50 27.42 3.80
CA THR A 11 11.34 26.23 2.97
C THR A 11 9.86 25.90 2.77
N LYS A 12 9.50 25.61 1.51
CA LYS A 12 8.16 25.22 1.11
C LYS A 12 8.16 23.79 0.59
N ILE A 13 7.30 22.96 1.14
CA ILE A 13 7.23 21.53 0.85
C ILE A 13 5.88 21.18 0.22
N ALA A 14 5.92 20.50 -0.93
CA ALA A 14 4.74 19.91 -1.55
C ALA A 14 4.66 18.42 -1.22
N ILE A 15 3.51 17.95 -0.74
CA ILE A 15 3.17 16.54 -0.61
C ILE A 15 2.13 16.21 -1.70
N ILE A 16 2.36 15.17 -2.48
CA ILE A 16 1.45 14.76 -3.57
C ILE A 16 0.75 13.46 -3.18
N GLY A 17 -0.52 13.56 -2.79
CA GLY A 17 -1.38 12.49 -2.29
C GLY A 17 -1.62 12.55 -0.78
N ALA A 18 -2.89 12.43 -0.37
CA ALA A 18 -3.34 12.35 1.02
C ALA A 18 -3.84 10.94 1.40
N GLY A 19 -3.22 9.90 0.82
CA GLY A 19 -3.30 8.52 1.29
C GLY A 19 -2.46 8.29 2.55
N PRO A 20 -2.35 7.06 3.08
CA PRO A 20 -1.63 6.78 4.32
C PRO A 20 -0.23 7.39 4.38
N CYS A 21 0.58 7.31 3.31
CA CYS A 21 1.92 7.90 3.28
C CYS A 21 1.91 9.43 3.41
N GLY A 22 1.01 10.12 2.69
CA GLY A 22 0.88 11.58 2.79
C GLY A 22 0.36 12.02 4.15
N LEU A 23 -0.58 11.26 4.73
CA LEU A 23 -1.08 11.49 6.09
C LEU A 23 0.01 11.26 7.14
N SER A 24 0.86 10.24 6.98
CA SER A 24 2.05 10.02 7.82
C SER A 24 3.01 11.21 7.73
N MET A 25 3.26 11.74 6.52
CA MET A 25 4.13 12.92 6.36
C MET A 25 3.57 14.16 7.04
N LEU A 26 2.28 14.44 6.84
CA LEU A 26 1.61 15.55 7.53
C LEU A 26 1.64 15.38 9.05
N ARG A 27 1.44 14.16 9.54
CA ARG A 27 1.51 13.82 10.96
C ARG A 27 2.90 14.01 11.53
N ALA A 28 3.95 13.63 10.79
CA ALA A 28 5.33 13.83 11.21
C ALA A 28 5.63 15.31 11.46
N PHE A 29 5.21 16.21 10.57
CA PHE A 29 5.34 17.66 10.77
C PHE A 29 4.48 18.16 11.93
N GLU A 30 3.24 17.70 12.05
CA GLU A 30 2.38 18.08 13.17
C GLU A 30 2.98 17.69 14.53
N GLN A 31 3.64 16.53 14.63
CA GLN A 31 4.31 16.10 15.86
C GLN A 31 5.50 16.97 16.20
N ALA A 32 6.29 17.40 15.20
CA ALA A 32 7.37 18.35 15.42
C ALA A 32 6.83 19.71 15.92
N GLU A 33 5.74 20.21 15.31
CA GLU A 33 5.09 21.45 15.73
C GLU A 33 4.56 21.35 17.18
N LYS A 34 3.94 20.22 17.56
CA LYS A 34 3.46 19.96 18.92
C LYS A 34 4.59 19.89 19.96
N LYS A 35 5.81 19.53 19.54
CA LYS A 35 7.04 19.59 20.37
C LYS A 35 7.62 21.01 20.48
N GLY A 36 7.00 22.01 19.87
CA GLY A 36 7.42 23.40 19.87
C GLY A 36 8.47 23.73 18.80
N GLU A 37 8.69 22.83 17.83
CA GLU A 37 9.56 23.10 16.72
C GLU A 37 8.87 23.99 15.68
N LYS A 38 9.62 24.87 15.08
CA LYS A 38 9.15 25.62 13.91
C LYS A 38 9.26 24.70 12.69
N ILE A 39 8.18 24.55 11.94
CA ILE A 39 8.11 23.70 10.75
C ILE A 39 8.09 24.54 9.46
N PRO A 40 8.53 23.99 8.31
CA PRO A 40 8.37 24.62 7.00
C PRO A 40 6.91 24.84 6.62
N GLU A 41 6.67 25.63 5.57
CA GLU A 41 5.35 25.68 4.93
C GLU A 41 5.09 24.33 4.22
N VAL A 42 4.02 23.64 4.58
CA VAL A 42 3.64 22.33 4.01
C VAL A 42 2.29 22.42 3.34
N VAL A 43 2.23 22.03 2.06
CA VAL A 43 1.00 21.97 1.27
C VAL A 43 0.86 20.55 0.72
N CYS A 44 -0.27 19.91 0.97
CA CYS A 44 -0.60 18.59 0.43
C CYS A 44 -1.66 18.73 -0.67
N PHE A 45 -1.41 18.11 -1.82
CA PHE A 45 -2.32 18.09 -2.97
C PHE A 45 -3.00 16.72 -3.04
N GLU A 46 -4.32 16.68 -2.96
CA GLU A 46 -5.12 15.47 -3.10
C GLU A 46 -6.11 15.61 -4.26
N LYS A 47 -6.02 14.70 -5.23
CA LYS A 47 -6.89 14.73 -6.42
C LYS A 47 -8.34 14.33 -6.14
N GLN A 48 -8.60 13.62 -5.05
CA GLN A 48 -9.94 13.22 -4.61
C GLN A 48 -10.57 14.28 -3.70
N ALA A 49 -11.86 14.14 -3.46
CA ALA A 49 -12.63 15.04 -2.59
C ALA A 49 -12.37 14.82 -1.11
N ASP A 50 -11.70 13.72 -0.75
CA ASP A 50 -11.41 13.36 0.64
C ASP A 50 -10.09 12.58 0.76
N TRP A 51 -9.58 12.46 1.96
CA TRP A 51 -8.33 11.80 2.32
C TRP A 51 -8.47 10.28 2.52
N GLY A 52 -7.34 9.60 2.77
CA GLY A 52 -7.30 8.15 3.03
C GLY A 52 -6.87 7.30 1.82
N GLY A 53 -6.75 7.92 0.63
CA GLY A 53 -6.28 7.25 -0.57
C GLY A 53 -7.14 6.03 -0.93
N LEU A 54 -6.51 4.88 -1.20
CA LEU A 54 -7.25 3.66 -1.57
C LEU A 54 -8.10 3.07 -0.43
N TRP A 55 -7.83 3.40 0.85
CA TRP A 55 -8.65 2.97 1.99
C TRP A 55 -10.02 3.65 2.03
N ASN A 56 -10.14 4.83 1.42
CA ASN A 56 -11.42 5.48 1.17
C ASN A 56 -12.16 4.74 0.03
N TYR A 57 -12.84 3.67 0.37
CA TYR A 57 -13.50 2.77 -0.58
C TYR A 57 -14.50 3.48 -1.49
N SER A 58 -14.47 3.14 -2.76
CA SER A 58 -15.50 3.48 -3.74
C SER A 58 -15.92 2.24 -4.53
N TRP A 59 -17.22 2.08 -4.77
CA TRP A 59 -17.75 1.05 -5.67
C TRP A 59 -17.38 1.34 -7.14
N ARG A 60 -17.03 2.58 -7.45
CA ARG A 60 -16.77 3.06 -8.82
C ARG A 60 -15.50 2.44 -9.39
N THR A 61 -15.56 2.05 -10.66
CA THR A 61 -14.44 1.61 -11.49
C THR A 61 -14.29 2.53 -12.70
N GLY A 62 -13.22 2.34 -13.49
CA GLY A 62 -12.97 3.14 -14.69
C GLY A 62 -12.55 4.57 -14.36
N SER A 63 -13.41 5.55 -14.65
CA SER A 63 -13.12 6.98 -14.45
C SER A 63 -14.06 7.64 -13.44
N ASP A 64 -13.54 8.67 -12.75
CA ASP A 64 -14.32 9.52 -11.87
C ASP A 64 -15.18 10.54 -12.65
N GLN A 65 -15.88 11.42 -11.95
CA GLN A 65 -16.73 12.44 -12.57
C GLN A 65 -15.96 13.50 -13.37
N TYR A 66 -14.65 13.53 -13.26
CA TYR A 66 -13.76 14.45 -13.98
C TYR A 66 -13.02 13.77 -15.13
N GLY A 67 -13.29 12.48 -15.40
CA GLY A 67 -12.62 11.68 -16.41
C GLY A 67 -11.25 11.13 -16.01
N ASP A 68 -10.82 11.33 -14.78
CA ASP A 68 -9.57 10.74 -14.26
C ASP A 68 -9.76 9.26 -13.90
N PRO A 69 -8.76 8.39 -14.13
CA PRO A 69 -8.82 7.02 -13.66
C PRO A 69 -9.04 6.95 -12.15
N VAL A 70 -9.99 6.12 -11.73
CA VAL A 70 -10.24 5.85 -10.31
C VAL A 70 -9.04 5.13 -9.72
N PRO A 71 -8.40 5.66 -8.66
CA PRO A 71 -7.19 5.05 -8.10
C PRO A 71 -7.49 3.89 -7.14
N ASN A 72 -8.74 3.68 -6.79
CA ASN A 72 -9.16 2.78 -5.73
C ASN A 72 -9.23 1.33 -6.21
N SER A 73 -8.44 0.45 -5.59
CA SER A 73 -8.39 -0.98 -5.84
C SER A 73 -9.04 -1.83 -4.72
N MET A 74 -9.67 -1.19 -3.73
CA MET A 74 -10.39 -1.90 -2.65
C MET A 74 -11.73 -2.46 -3.15
N TYR A 75 -12.19 -3.52 -2.48
CA TYR A 75 -13.43 -4.22 -2.81
C TYR A 75 -14.26 -4.50 -1.55
N ARG A 76 -15.52 -4.89 -1.73
CA ARG A 76 -16.41 -5.29 -0.64
C ARG A 76 -15.91 -6.58 -0.02
N TYR A 77 -16.14 -6.71 1.28
CA TYR A 77 -15.75 -7.89 2.05
C TYR A 77 -14.24 -8.15 2.05
N LEU A 78 -13.44 -7.11 1.81
CA LEU A 78 -12.01 -7.15 2.07
C LEU A 78 -11.79 -7.07 3.58
N TRP A 79 -11.26 -8.13 4.12
CA TRP A 79 -10.78 -8.21 5.49
C TRP A 79 -9.25 -8.08 5.49
N SER A 80 -8.69 -7.56 6.56
CA SER A 80 -7.24 -7.52 6.67
C SER A 80 -6.66 -8.90 6.37
N ASN A 81 -5.70 -8.98 5.47
CA ASN A 81 -5.00 -10.21 5.15
C ASN A 81 -3.89 -10.50 6.14
N GLY A 82 -3.31 -9.47 6.77
CA GLY A 82 -2.38 -9.58 7.90
C GLY A 82 -2.98 -9.09 9.21
N PRO A 83 -2.38 -9.43 10.36
CA PRO A 83 -2.83 -8.97 11.67
C PRO A 83 -2.77 -7.44 11.78
N LYS A 84 -3.80 -6.80 12.32
CA LYS A 84 -3.83 -5.36 12.55
C LYS A 84 -2.68 -4.87 13.44
N GLU A 85 -2.23 -5.73 14.32
CA GLU A 85 -1.11 -5.48 15.23
C GLU A 85 0.20 -5.19 14.44
N CYS A 86 0.34 -5.79 13.27
CA CYS A 86 1.45 -5.50 12.36
C CYS A 86 1.30 -4.16 11.61
N LEU A 87 0.11 -3.56 11.66
CA LEU A 87 -0.24 -2.28 11.02
C LEU A 87 -0.32 -1.12 12.02
N GLU A 88 -0.17 -1.39 13.31
CA GLU A 88 -0.43 -0.42 14.37
C GLU A 88 0.55 0.76 14.32
N PHE A 89 0.03 1.98 14.52
CA PHE A 89 0.85 3.17 14.68
C PHE A 89 1.41 3.26 16.10
N ALA A 90 2.68 3.61 16.26
CA ALA A 90 3.31 3.72 17.56
C ALA A 90 2.75 4.87 18.42
N ASP A 91 2.22 5.93 17.79
CA ASP A 91 1.63 7.10 18.46
C ASP A 91 0.09 7.05 18.57
N TYR A 92 -0.52 5.93 18.16
CA TYR A 92 -1.97 5.76 18.17
C TYR A 92 -2.36 4.29 18.08
N SER A 93 -2.68 3.68 19.20
CA SER A 93 -3.04 2.27 19.25
C SER A 93 -4.48 2.00 18.80
N PHE A 94 -4.78 0.76 18.39
CA PHE A 94 -6.16 0.34 18.14
C PHE A 94 -6.99 0.40 19.42
N ASP A 95 -6.42 0.07 20.58
CA ASP A 95 -7.11 0.14 21.88
C ASP A 95 -7.51 1.57 22.23
N GLU A 96 -6.62 2.54 21.96
CA GLU A 96 -6.95 3.96 22.14
C GLU A 96 -8.09 4.41 21.23
N HIS A 97 -8.10 3.93 19.99
CA HIS A 97 -9.12 4.32 19.01
C HIS A 97 -10.50 3.75 19.36
N PHE A 98 -10.57 2.44 19.64
CA PHE A 98 -11.84 1.74 19.86
C PHE A 98 -12.27 1.64 21.32
N GLY A 99 -11.42 2.06 22.27
CA GLY A 99 -11.66 1.97 23.72
C GLY A 99 -11.62 0.54 24.27
N LYS A 100 -11.23 -0.43 23.44
CA LYS A 100 -11.10 -1.85 23.79
C LYS A 100 -10.23 -2.59 22.75
N PRO A 101 -9.62 -3.72 23.10
CA PRO A 101 -9.03 -4.62 22.12
C PRO A 101 -10.11 -5.15 21.14
N ILE A 102 -9.76 -5.19 19.85
CA ILE A 102 -10.61 -5.73 18.78
C ILE A 102 -9.92 -6.92 18.12
N PRO A 103 -10.65 -7.80 17.40
CA PRO A 103 -10.05 -8.94 16.67
C PRO A 103 -8.92 -8.54 15.74
N SER A 104 -7.96 -9.44 15.55
CA SER A 104 -6.72 -9.16 14.81
C SER A 104 -6.90 -8.98 13.30
N PHE A 105 -7.99 -9.43 12.72
CA PHE A 105 -8.26 -9.31 11.28
C PHE A 105 -9.56 -8.53 11.02
N PRO A 106 -9.54 -7.20 11.15
CA PRO A 106 -10.73 -6.38 10.92
C PRO A 106 -11.02 -6.17 9.43
N PRO A 107 -12.26 -5.85 9.06
CA PRO A 107 -12.58 -5.44 7.71
C PRO A 107 -12.01 -4.05 7.37
N ARG A 108 -11.87 -3.76 6.07
CA ARG A 108 -11.31 -2.49 5.57
C ARG A 108 -11.93 -1.23 6.18
N ALA A 109 -13.23 -1.25 6.48
CA ALA A 109 -13.92 -0.11 7.06
C ALA A 109 -13.40 0.25 8.46
N VAL A 110 -13.02 -0.76 9.25
CA VAL A 110 -12.40 -0.59 10.58
C VAL A 110 -11.01 0.01 10.47
N LEU A 111 -10.21 -0.46 9.51
CA LEU A 111 -8.87 0.09 9.26
C LEU A 111 -8.94 1.54 8.72
N TYR A 112 -9.90 1.83 7.85
CA TYR A 112 -10.12 3.19 7.38
C TYR A 112 -10.51 4.15 8.52
N ASP A 113 -11.44 3.73 9.38
CA ASP A 113 -11.86 4.50 10.57
C ASP A 113 -10.67 4.75 11.52
N TYR A 114 -9.84 3.74 11.73
CA TYR A 114 -8.63 3.85 12.55
C TYR A 114 -7.63 4.87 11.97
N ILE A 115 -7.34 4.80 10.66
CA ILE A 115 -6.46 5.75 9.97
C ILE A 115 -6.98 7.18 10.14
N LEU A 116 -8.28 7.39 9.88
CA LEU A 116 -8.89 8.72 9.99
C LEU A 116 -9.00 9.19 11.42
N GLY A 117 -9.29 8.30 12.37
CA GLY A 117 -9.34 8.61 13.79
C GLY A 117 -8.04 9.23 14.30
N ARG A 118 -6.89 8.66 13.87
CA ARG A 118 -5.58 9.20 14.22
C ARG A 118 -5.37 10.63 13.74
N VAL A 119 -5.67 10.89 12.48
CA VAL A 119 -5.37 12.20 11.86
C VAL A 119 -6.42 13.26 12.15
N SER A 120 -7.65 12.86 12.45
CA SER A 120 -8.75 13.78 12.80
C SER A 120 -8.57 14.45 14.17
N LYS A 121 -7.71 13.90 15.04
CA LYS A 121 -7.37 14.51 16.35
C LYS A 121 -6.45 15.75 16.20
N GLY A 122 -5.94 16.00 15.01
CA GLY A 122 -5.04 17.10 14.72
C GLY A 122 -5.64 18.14 13.77
N ASN A 123 -4.78 19.02 13.27
CA ASN A 123 -5.15 20.12 12.37
C ASN A 123 -4.57 19.95 10.95
N ILE A 124 -4.18 18.74 10.58
CA ILE A 124 -3.50 18.49 9.29
C ILE A 124 -4.42 18.68 8.09
N LYS A 125 -5.74 18.56 8.26
CA LYS A 125 -6.71 18.71 7.16
C LYS A 125 -6.63 20.07 6.48
N ASN A 126 -6.29 21.12 7.21
CA ASN A 126 -6.14 22.47 6.68
C ASN A 126 -4.91 22.65 5.76
N LYS A 127 -3.96 21.70 5.80
CA LYS A 127 -2.79 21.67 4.92
C LYS A 127 -3.09 20.94 3.59
N ILE A 128 -4.29 20.36 3.42
CA ILE A 128 -4.66 19.56 2.25
C ILE A 128 -5.56 20.36 1.31
N LYS A 129 -5.14 20.47 0.06
CA LYS A 129 -5.96 20.97 -1.06
C LYS A 129 -6.63 19.77 -1.73
N PHE A 130 -7.90 19.54 -1.39
CA PHE A 130 -8.71 18.50 -2.02
C PHE A 130 -9.14 18.88 -3.44
N ASN A 131 -9.59 17.90 -4.22
CA ASN A 131 -9.96 18.06 -5.63
C ASN A 131 -8.87 18.73 -6.47
N THR A 132 -7.61 18.61 -6.05
CA THR A 132 -6.47 19.30 -6.65
C THR A 132 -5.49 18.29 -7.22
N LYS A 133 -5.47 18.18 -8.55
CA LYS A 133 -4.61 17.25 -9.29
C LYS A 133 -3.30 17.92 -9.68
N VAL A 134 -2.18 17.41 -9.20
CA VAL A 134 -0.86 17.80 -9.74
C VAL A 134 -0.72 17.24 -11.15
N THR A 135 -0.41 18.11 -12.10
CA THR A 135 -0.31 17.77 -13.52
C THR A 135 1.13 17.77 -14.04
N SER A 136 2.01 18.51 -13.38
CA SER A 136 3.43 18.58 -13.75
C SER A 136 4.30 18.99 -12.55
N THR A 137 5.49 18.40 -12.46
CA THR A 137 6.51 18.72 -11.46
C THR A 137 7.85 18.77 -12.18
N ILE A 138 8.43 19.96 -12.33
CA ILE A 138 9.68 20.20 -13.06
C ILE A 138 10.69 20.83 -12.11
N TYR A 139 11.90 20.28 -12.05
CA TYR A 139 12.99 20.84 -11.26
C TYR A 139 13.80 21.83 -12.10
N LYS A 140 13.85 23.08 -11.66
CA LYS A 140 14.64 24.14 -12.29
C LYS A 140 15.01 25.23 -11.29
N ASN A 141 16.16 25.87 -11.47
CA ASN A 141 16.64 26.95 -10.59
C ASN A 141 16.59 26.56 -9.11
N ASP A 142 17.01 25.34 -8.80
CA ASP A 142 17.10 24.76 -7.45
C ASP A 142 15.75 24.61 -6.72
N LYS A 143 14.62 24.70 -7.43
CA LYS A 143 13.25 24.51 -6.93
C LYS A 143 12.41 23.62 -7.87
N PHE A 144 11.34 23.09 -7.32
CA PHE A 144 10.30 22.41 -8.10
C PHE A 144 9.18 23.40 -8.47
N GLU A 145 8.98 23.62 -9.76
CA GLU A 145 7.74 24.23 -10.26
C GLU A 145 6.67 23.17 -10.38
N ILE A 146 5.59 23.30 -9.63
CA ILE A 146 4.45 22.40 -9.65
C ILE A 146 3.27 23.09 -10.31
N SER A 147 2.75 22.46 -11.39
CA SER A 147 1.46 22.83 -11.97
C SER A 147 0.37 21.93 -11.42
N TYR A 148 -0.75 22.49 -11.03
CA TYR A 148 -1.89 21.76 -10.50
C TYR A 148 -3.22 22.32 -10.98
N LEU A 149 -4.21 21.44 -11.11
CA LEU A 149 -5.57 21.73 -11.53
C LEU A 149 -6.51 21.61 -10.33
N ASP A 150 -7.19 22.68 -9.96
CA ASP A 150 -8.40 22.62 -9.13
C ASP A 150 -9.55 22.07 -9.97
N LYS A 151 -9.93 20.81 -9.71
CA LYS A 151 -10.97 20.10 -10.46
C LYS A 151 -12.38 20.66 -10.22
N THR A 152 -12.58 21.41 -9.12
CA THR A 152 -13.88 22.00 -8.79
C THR A 152 -14.17 23.20 -9.66
N ASN A 153 -13.15 24.04 -9.87
CA ASN A 153 -13.28 25.31 -10.60
C ASN A 153 -12.67 25.26 -12.00
N ASP A 154 -12.11 24.12 -12.40
CA ASP A 154 -11.35 23.92 -13.65
C ASP A 154 -10.24 24.97 -13.83
N THR A 155 -9.52 25.29 -12.75
CA THR A 155 -8.50 26.34 -12.73
C THR A 155 -7.13 25.77 -12.55
N THR A 156 -6.22 26.03 -13.49
CA THR A 156 -4.81 25.65 -13.40
C THR A 156 -4.01 26.75 -12.71
N SER A 157 -3.16 26.34 -11.77
CA SER A 157 -2.24 27.21 -11.05
C SER A 157 -0.83 26.62 -11.03
N LYS A 158 0.16 27.48 -10.72
CA LYS A 158 1.57 27.09 -10.53
C LYS A 158 2.12 27.65 -9.25
N ASP A 159 3.02 26.90 -8.61
CA ASP A 159 3.75 27.37 -7.43
C ASP A 159 5.14 26.71 -7.37
N ASN A 160 6.07 27.30 -6.59
CA ASN A 160 7.42 26.79 -6.44
C ASN A 160 7.63 26.22 -5.05
N PHE A 161 8.30 25.07 -4.99
CA PHE A 161 8.58 24.34 -3.76
C PHE A 161 10.06 23.98 -3.68
N ASP A 162 10.60 23.94 -2.47
CA ASP A 162 11.97 23.52 -2.22
C ASP A 162 12.09 22.00 -2.20
N TYR A 163 11.07 21.31 -1.70
CA TYR A 163 10.99 19.85 -1.65
C TYR A 163 9.68 19.34 -2.21
N VAL A 164 9.74 18.16 -2.78
CA VAL A 164 8.55 17.40 -3.24
C VAL A 164 8.54 16.03 -2.60
N VAL A 165 7.42 15.66 -1.99
CA VAL A 165 7.15 14.33 -1.44
C VAL A 165 6.09 13.64 -2.30
N VAL A 166 6.48 12.58 -2.99
CA VAL A 166 5.58 11.71 -3.77
C VAL A 166 4.99 10.67 -2.84
N ALA A 167 3.72 10.83 -2.50
CA ALA A 167 2.93 9.97 -1.62
C ALA A 167 1.66 9.45 -2.29
N SER A 168 1.66 9.40 -3.63
CA SER A 168 0.48 9.08 -4.45
C SER A 168 0.16 7.59 -4.55
N GLY A 169 0.98 6.73 -3.92
CA GLY A 169 0.85 5.27 -3.98
C GLY A 169 1.23 4.68 -5.35
N HIS A 170 1.29 3.36 -5.44
CA HIS A 170 1.66 2.64 -6.66
C HIS A 170 0.71 1.47 -6.99
N PHE A 171 -0.43 1.34 -6.29
CA PHE A 171 -1.45 0.31 -6.54
C PHE A 171 -2.69 0.85 -7.28
N SER A 172 -2.49 1.77 -8.22
CA SER A 172 -3.59 2.41 -8.96
C SER A 172 -3.58 2.16 -10.47
N VAL A 173 -2.44 1.81 -11.06
CA VAL A 173 -2.34 1.53 -12.50
C VAL A 173 -2.06 0.05 -12.70
N PRO A 174 -3.03 -0.72 -13.24
CA PRO A 174 -2.90 -2.16 -13.43
C PRO A 174 -1.77 -2.53 -14.40
N PHE A 175 -1.06 -3.62 -14.09
CA PHE A 175 -0.25 -4.30 -15.08
C PHE A 175 -1.10 -5.38 -15.77
N ILE A 176 -1.43 -5.18 -17.04
CA ILE A 176 -2.25 -6.09 -17.83
C ILE A 176 -1.37 -6.79 -18.85
N PRO A 177 -1.02 -8.08 -18.65
CA PRO A 177 -0.30 -8.87 -19.65
C PRO A 177 -1.22 -9.22 -20.81
N GLU A 178 -0.64 -9.36 -22.01
CA GLU A 178 -1.34 -9.88 -23.17
C GLU A 178 -1.13 -11.39 -23.29
N TYR A 179 -2.22 -12.11 -23.56
CA TYR A 179 -2.21 -13.53 -23.87
C TYR A 179 -2.84 -13.77 -25.25
N GLU A 180 -2.33 -14.74 -25.99
CA GLU A 180 -2.93 -15.17 -27.25
C GLU A 180 -4.38 -15.59 -27.03
N GLY A 181 -5.28 -15.14 -27.90
CA GLY A 181 -6.71 -15.43 -27.80
C GLY A 181 -7.50 -14.57 -26.79
N MET A 182 -6.85 -13.68 -26.04
CA MET A 182 -7.51 -12.87 -25.00
C MET A 182 -8.60 -11.97 -25.58
N SER A 183 -8.38 -11.37 -26.75
CA SER A 183 -9.34 -10.48 -27.42
C SER A 183 -10.60 -11.20 -27.94
N SER A 184 -10.53 -12.51 -28.15
CA SER A 184 -11.64 -13.34 -28.63
C SER A 184 -12.28 -14.18 -27.52
N PHE A 185 -11.82 -14.05 -26.29
CA PHE A 185 -12.40 -14.75 -25.15
C PHE A 185 -13.85 -14.28 -24.90
N PRO A 186 -14.84 -15.18 -24.93
CA PRO A 186 -16.25 -14.78 -24.84
C PRO A 186 -16.73 -14.48 -23.41
N GLY A 187 -15.89 -14.76 -22.41
CA GLY A 187 -16.20 -14.56 -21.00
C GLY A 187 -15.78 -13.17 -20.48
N ARG A 188 -15.84 -13.00 -19.16
CA ARG A 188 -15.42 -11.77 -18.49
C ARG A 188 -13.93 -11.76 -18.23
N ILE A 189 -13.23 -10.71 -18.62
CA ILE A 189 -11.85 -10.43 -18.19
C ILE A 189 -11.84 -9.13 -17.42
N LEU A 190 -11.22 -9.11 -16.24
CA LEU A 190 -10.98 -7.89 -15.46
C LEU A 190 -9.67 -8.00 -14.68
N HIS A 191 -9.10 -6.85 -14.36
CA HIS A 191 -7.99 -6.78 -13.40
C HIS A 191 -8.53 -6.69 -11.95
N SER A 192 -7.76 -7.17 -10.96
CA SER A 192 -8.10 -7.06 -9.54
C SER A 192 -8.37 -5.62 -9.09
N HIS A 193 -7.81 -4.62 -9.77
CA HIS A 193 -8.11 -3.21 -9.57
C HIS A 193 -9.61 -2.90 -9.69
N ASP A 194 -10.31 -3.53 -10.64
CA ASP A 194 -11.73 -3.30 -10.93
C ASP A 194 -12.65 -4.34 -10.28
N PHE A 195 -12.10 -5.30 -9.56
CA PHE A 195 -12.87 -6.22 -8.74
C PHE A 195 -13.55 -5.47 -7.60
N ARG A 196 -14.86 -5.66 -7.39
CA ARG A 196 -15.62 -5.02 -6.32
C ARG A 196 -16.32 -5.99 -5.38
N ASP A 197 -16.78 -7.12 -5.87
CA ASP A 197 -17.23 -8.27 -5.10
C ASP A 197 -17.26 -9.53 -5.99
N ALA A 198 -17.47 -10.70 -5.38
CA ALA A 198 -17.45 -11.96 -6.09
C ALA A 198 -18.84 -12.45 -6.52
N GLU A 199 -19.91 -11.67 -6.34
CA GLU A 199 -21.28 -12.10 -6.57
C GLU A 199 -21.55 -12.45 -8.04
N GLU A 200 -20.92 -11.70 -8.96
CA GLU A 200 -21.02 -11.94 -10.41
C GLU A 200 -20.41 -13.28 -10.86
N PHE A 201 -19.59 -13.93 -10.01
CA PHE A 201 -18.88 -15.18 -10.34
C PHE A 201 -19.58 -16.43 -9.78
N ARG A 202 -20.74 -16.30 -9.15
CA ARG A 202 -21.52 -17.43 -8.66
C ARG A 202 -21.84 -18.40 -9.79
N GLY A 203 -21.56 -19.71 -9.58
CA GLY A 203 -21.78 -20.78 -10.55
C GLY A 203 -20.85 -20.78 -11.77
N LYS A 204 -19.84 -19.91 -11.80
CA LYS A 204 -18.87 -19.79 -12.91
C LYS A 204 -17.59 -20.57 -12.64
N ASN A 205 -16.90 -20.96 -13.72
CA ASN A 205 -15.53 -21.43 -13.69
C ASN A 205 -14.60 -20.21 -13.81
N VAL A 206 -13.90 -19.89 -12.74
CA VAL A 206 -13.09 -18.68 -12.62
C VAL A 206 -11.61 -19.03 -12.68
N ILE A 207 -10.85 -18.28 -13.48
CA ILE A 207 -9.39 -18.31 -13.46
C ILE A 207 -8.89 -17.03 -12.81
N VAL A 208 -7.99 -17.16 -11.83
CA VAL A 208 -7.30 -16.04 -11.17
C VAL A 208 -5.82 -16.13 -11.55
N LEU A 209 -5.29 -15.12 -12.22
CA LEU A 209 -3.88 -15.10 -12.66
C LEU A 209 -3.03 -14.26 -11.72
N GLY A 210 -2.16 -14.91 -10.97
CA GLY A 210 -1.27 -14.33 -9.96
C GLY A 210 -1.14 -15.25 -8.75
N SER A 211 -0.11 -15.04 -7.93
CA SER A 211 0.19 -15.86 -6.74
C SER A 211 0.65 -15.00 -5.55
N SER A 212 0.00 -13.85 -5.36
CA SER A 212 0.23 -12.95 -4.21
C SER A 212 -1.11 -12.64 -3.53
N TYR A 213 -1.11 -11.77 -2.52
CA TYR A 213 -2.26 -11.47 -1.65
C TYR A 213 -3.58 -11.17 -2.37
N SER A 214 -3.55 -10.44 -3.50
CA SER A 214 -4.77 -10.19 -4.29
C SER A 214 -5.34 -11.47 -4.88
N ALA A 215 -4.49 -12.36 -5.39
CA ALA A 215 -4.93 -13.63 -5.96
C ALA A 215 -5.48 -14.56 -4.88
N GLU A 216 -4.79 -14.64 -3.74
CA GLU A 216 -5.22 -15.40 -2.56
C GLU A 216 -6.64 -15.00 -2.14
N ASP A 217 -6.83 -13.72 -1.82
CA ASP A 217 -8.08 -13.25 -1.22
C ASP A 217 -9.25 -13.24 -2.22
N ILE A 218 -9.02 -12.81 -3.46
CA ILE A 218 -10.06 -12.79 -4.52
C ILE A 218 -10.47 -14.21 -4.90
N ALA A 219 -9.53 -15.15 -5.01
CA ALA A 219 -9.85 -16.55 -5.30
C ALA A 219 -10.71 -17.16 -4.19
N LEU A 220 -10.38 -16.92 -2.92
CA LEU A 220 -11.15 -17.35 -1.78
C LEU A 220 -12.55 -16.70 -1.74
N GLN A 221 -12.67 -15.42 -2.08
CA GLN A 221 -13.97 -14.78 -2.18
C GLN A 221 -14.83 -15.40 -3.31
N CYS A 222 -14.27 -15.65 -4.50
CA CYS A 222 -15.00 -16.32 -5.57
C CYS A 222 -15.48 -17.70 -5.13
N HIS A 223 -14.64 -18.48 -4.46
CA HIS A 223 -15.03 -19.77 -3.90
C HIS A 223 -16.18 -19.64 -2.89
N LYS A 224 -16.05 -18.73 -1.94
CA LYS A 224 -17.02 -18.45 -0.88
C LYS A 224 -18.38 -18.02 -1.44
N TYR A 225 -18.41 -17.21 -2.50
CA TYR A 225 -19.64 -16.81 -3.17
C TYR A 225 -20.25 -17.88 -4.07
N GLY A 226 -19.62 -19.06 -4.15
CA GLY A 226 -20.16 -20.20 -4.86
C GLY A 226 -19.82 -20.23 -6.35
N ALA A 227 -18.61 -19.81 -6.71
CA ALA A 227 -18.03 -20.16 -8.00
C ALA A 227 -17.99 -21.69 -8.13
N ASN A 228 -18.26 -22.21 -9.32
CA ASN A 228 -18.26 -23.64 -9.59
C ASN A 228 -16.85 -24.25 -9.46
N SER A 229 -15.85 -23.52 -9.94
CA SER A 229 -14.44 -23.83 -9.74
C SER A 229 -13.59 -22.56 -9.74
N VAL A 230 -12.46 -22.57 -9.01
CA VAL A 230 -11.47 -21.51 -9.03
C VAL A 230 -10.10 -22.10 -9.32
N THR A 231 -9.48 -21.68 -10.42
CA THR A 231 -8.13 -22.10 -10.78
C THR A 231 -7.18 -20.91 -10.71
N ILE A 232 -6.11 -21.08 -9.93
CA ILE A 232 -5.12 -20.02 -9.68
C ILE A 232 -3.90 -20.31 -10.53
N GLY A 233 -3.57 -19.40 -11.46
CA GLY A 233 -2.40 -19.52 -12.33
C GLY A 233 -1.20 -18.81 -11.71
N TYR A 234 -0.16 -19.55 -11.29
CA TYR A 234 1.08 -19.00 -10.76
C TYR A 234 2.20 -18.94 -11.83
N ARG A 235 3.09 -17.98 -11.70
CA ARG A 235 4.17 -17.74 -12.66
C ARG A 235 5.47 -18.48 -12.30
N HIS A 236 5.91 -18.37 -11.06
CA HIS A 236 7.17 -18.94 -10.59
C HIS A 236 6.94 -20.11 -9.65
N ASN A 237 6.31 -19.84 -8.53
CA ASN A 237 6.01 -20.81 -7.49
C ASN A 237 4.53 -20.77 -7.14
N PRO A 238 3.92 -21.93 -6.85
CA PRO A 238 2.59 -21.96 -6.26
C PRO A 238 2.62 -21.33 -4.86
N MET A 239 1.48 -20.85 -4.38
CA MET A 239 1.34 -20.41 -2.99
C MET A 239 1.41 -21.59 -2.01
N GLY A 240 1.04 -22.80 -2.48
CA GLY A 240 1.21 -24.04 -1.72
C GLY A 240 0.22 -24.20 -0.56
N PHE A 241 -0.88 -23.47 -0.55
CA PHE A 241 -1.90 -23.59 0.48
C PHE A 241 -2.74 -24.85 0.32
N LYS A 242 -3.35 -25.31 1.42
CA LYS A 242 -4.33 -26.40 1.41
C LYS A 242 -5.68 -25.88 0.95
N TRP A 243 -5.83 -25.72 -0.36
CA TRP A 243 -7.05 -25.18 -0.95
C TRP A 243 -8.28 -26.07 -0.71
N PRO A 244 -9.46 -25.47 -0.52
CA PRO A 244 -10.71 -26.24 -0.40
C PRO A 244 -11.07 -26.93 -1.73
N LYS A 245 -11.99 -27.90 -1.63
CA LYS A 245 -12.50 -28.59 -2.82
C LYS A 245 -13.08 -27.59 -3.84
N GLY A 246 -12.71 -27.74 -5.09
CA GLY A 246 -13.12 -26.83 -6.17
C GLY A 246 -12.11 -25.73 -6.46
N MET A 247 -11.02 -25.63 -5.66
CA MET A 247 -9.90 -24.76 -5.94
C MET A 247 -8.63 -25.56 -6.25
N LYS A 248 -7.79 -25.04 -7.13
CA LYS A 248 -6.47 -25.60 -7.47
C LYS A 248 -5.51 -24.56 -7.97
N GLU A 249 -4.22 -24.86 -7.89
CA GLU A 249 -3.14 -24.09 -8.52
C GLU A 249 -2.62 -24.84 -9.75
N VAL A 250 -2.31 -24.07 -10.80
CA VAL A 250 -1.69 -24.57 -12.05
C VAL A 250 -0.61 -23.59 -12.50
N HIS A 251 0.26 -24.00 -13.41
CA HIS A 251 1.22 -23.06 -13.99
C HIS A 251 0.46 -21.95 -14.74
N TYR A 252 1.11 -20.81 -15.04
CA TYR A 252 0.41 -19.66 -15.60
C TYR A 252 -0.18 -19.92 -17.00
N LEU A 253 -1.13 -19.06 -17.37
CA LEU A 253 -1.82 -19.13 -18.66
C LEU A 253 -0.84 -19.02 -19.83
N ASP A 254 -0.97 -19.90 -20.81
CA ASP A 254 -0.25 -19.84 -22.08
C ASP A 254 -1.08 -19.07 -23.11
N ARG A 255 -2.28 -19.56 -23.41
CA ARG A 255 -3.20 -18.97 -24.38
C ARG A 255 -4.66 -19.33 -24.09
N LEU A 256 -5.54 -18.66 -24.81
CA LEU A 256 -6.98 -18.92 -24.82
C LEU A 256 -7.41 -19.39 -26.22
N ASP A 257 -8.25 -20.42 -26.26
CA ASP A 257 -8.93 -20.89 -27.47
C ASP A 257 -10.44 -20.90 -27.21
N GLY A 258 -11.13 -19.85 -27.64
CA GLY A 258 -12.51 -19.59 -27.26
C GLY A 258 -12.66 -19.53 -25.74
N LYS A 259 -13.47 -20.43 -25.15
CA LYS A 259 -13.62 -20.55 -23.69
C LYS A 259 -12.52 -21.37 -23.00
N LYS A 260 -11.70 -22.07 -23.77
CA LYS A 260 -10.69 -22.98 -23.23
C LYS A 260 -9.43 -22.19 -22.86
N ALA A 261 -9.04 -22.25 -21.61
CA ALA A 261 -7.76 -21.80 -21.14
C ALA A 261 -6.75 -22.94 -21.15
N ILE A 262 -5.60 -22.71 -21.73
CA ILE A 262 -4.48 -23.64 -21.86
C ILE A 262 -3.31 -23.09 -21.07
N PHE A 263 -2.80 -23.88 -20.12
CA PHE A 263 -1.74 -23.48 -19.21
C PHE A 263 -0.39 -24.05 -19.63
N LYS A 264 0.70 -23.45 -19.15
CA LYS A 264 2.09 -23.84 -19.50
C LYS A 264 2.48 -25.25 -19.08
N ASP A 265 1.79 -25.83 -18.13
CA ASP A 265 1.96 -27.24 -17.71
C ASP A 265 1.15 -28.24 -18.54
N GLY A 266 0.46 -27.77 -19.58
CA GLY A 266 -0.41 -28.60 -20.43
C GLY A 266 -1.82 -28.81 -19.85
N THR A 267 -2.13 -28.28 -18.69
CA THR A 267 -3.50 -28.30 -18.15
C THR A 267 -4.44 -27.49 -19.04
N GLU A 268 -5.64 -27.98 -19.26
CA GLU A 268 -6.70 -27.28 -19.99
C GLU A 268 -7.99 -27.25 -19.18
N GLN A 269 -8.74 -26.16 -19.29
CA GLN A 269 -10.10 -26.09 -18.73
C GLN A 269 -10.93 -24.98 -19.38
N ASP A 270 -12.24 -25.14 -19.37
CA ASP A 270 -13.16 -24.07 -19.76
C ASP A 270 -13.25 -23.01 -18.66
N ALA A 271 -13.29 -21.75 -19.07
CA ALA A 271 -13.43 -20.60 -18.19
C ALA A 271 -14.61 -19.72 -18.60
N ASP A 272 -15.30 -19.19 -17.61
CA ASP A 272 -16.36 -18.19 -17.79
C ASP A 272 -15.87 -16.80 -17.42
N ALA A 273 -14.82 -16.71 -16.59
CA ALA A 273 -14.20 -15.46 -16.19
C ALA A 273 -12.70 -15.61 -15.90
N ILE A 274 -11.96 -14.54 -16.16
CA ILE A 274 -10.53 -14.42 -15.85
C ILE A 274 -10.31 -13.14 -15.03
N ILE A 275 -9.69 -13.27 -13.86
CA ILE A 275 -9.33 -12.16 -12.99
C ILE A 275 -7.82 -12.04 -12.96
N LEU A 276 -7.32 -10.91 -13.47
CA LEU A 276 -5.89 -10.62 -13.52
C LEU A 276 -5.43 -10.03 -12.19
N CYS A 277 -4.81 -10.83 -11.34
CA CYS A 277 -4.11 -10.41 -10.12
C CYS A 277 -2.62 -10.23 -10.40
N THR A 278 -2.31 -9.53 -11.48
CA THR A 278 -0.98 -9.46 -12.10
C THR A 278 -0.14 -8.28 -11.61
N GLY A 279 -0.63 -7.56 -10.61
CA GLY A 279 0.07 -6.45 -9.96
C GLY A 279 -0.11 -5.10 -10.67
N TYR A 280 0.71 -4.13 -10.28
CA TYR A 280 0.57 -2.73 -10.64
C TYR A 280 1.87 -2.13 -11.14
N LEU A 281 1.76 -1.02 -11.86
CA LEU A 281 2.90 -0.25 -12.34
C LEU A 281 3.18 0.95 -11.42
N HIS A 282 4.45 1.20 -11.16
CA HIS A 282 4.88 2.49 -10.63
C HIS A 282 4.68 3.55 -11.72
N HIS A 283 3.69 4.42 -11.54
CA HIS A 283 3.24 5.35 -12.59
C HIS A 283 3.06 6.76 -12.01
N PHE A 284 4.00 7.64 -12.32
CA PHE A 284 4.05 9.02 -11.83
C PHE A 284 4.15 9.99 -13.00
N PRO A 285 3.09 10.14 -13.84
CA PRO A 285 3.14 10.91 -15.08
C PRO A 285 3.33 12.41 -14.83
N PHE A 286 3.06 12.89 -13.62
CA PHE A 286 3.22 14.28 -13.20
C PHE A 286 4.66 14.63 -12.79
N ILE A 287 5.57 13.66 -12.67
CA ILE A 287 6.99 13.87 -12.39
C ILE A 287 7.76 13.90 -13.71
N ASP A 288 8.68 14.87 -13.85
CA ASP A 288 9.64 14.91 -14.96
C ASP A 288 10.31 13.55 -15.17
N GLU A 289 10.52 13.17 -16.41
CA GLU A 289 11.00 11.83 -16.75
C GLU A 289 12.35 11.50 -16.13
N SER A 290 13.24 12.48 -16.01
CA SER A 290 14.57 12.34 -15.41
C SER A 290 14.53 12.05 -13.90
N LEU A 291 13.45 12.44 -13.23
CA LEU A 291 13.25 12.30 -11.78
C LEU A 291 12.26 11.18 -11.43
N ARG A 292 11.73 10.50 -12.43
CA ARG A 292 10.65 9.53 -12.27
C ARG A 292 11.16 8.18 -11.83
N LEU A 293 10.67 7.70 -10.67
CA LEU A 293 10.92 6.33 -10.23
C LEU A 293 10.32 5.34 -11.24
N LYS A 294 11.17 4.51 -11.82
CA LYS A 294 10.81 3.42 -12.74
C LYS A 294 11.32 2.12 -12.12
N THR A 295 10.47 1.34 -11.52
CA THR A 295 10.82 0.05 -10.92
C THR A 295 9.66 -0.93 -11.02
N ARG A 296 9.94 -2.19 -10.76
CA ARG A 296 8.93 -3.21 -10.46
C ARG A 296 8.60 -3.14 -8.97
N ASN A 297 7.54 -3.81 -8.56
CA ASN A 297 7.24 -4.02 -7.15
C ASN A 297 8.38 -4.82 -6.49
N ARG A 298 9.04 -4.26 -5.48
CA ARG A 298 10.22 -4.81 -4.77
C ARG A 298 10.20 -4.34 -3.32
N LEU A 299 10.88 -5.10 -2.45
CA LEU A 299 11.04 -4.73 -1.04
C LEU A 299 11.94 -3.50 -0.86
N TYR A 300 12.92 -3.29 -1.76
CA TYR A 300 13.76 -2.11 -1.77
C TYR A 300 13.85 -1.50 -3.16
N PRO A 301 13.15 -0.38 -3.45
CA PRO A 301 13.23 0.29 -4.74
C PRO A 301 14.63 0.84 -5.02
N PRO A 302 15.21 0.59 -6.20
CA PRO A 302 16.50 1.16 -6.58
C PRO A 302 16.39 2.68 -6.70
N LYS A 303 17.53 3.38 -6.60
CA LYS A 303 17.66 4.84 -6.65
C LYS A 303 17.03 5.61 -5.48
N LEU A 304 16.55 4.95 -4.47
CA LEU A 304 16.03 5.57 -3.26
C LEU A 304 16.98 5.30 -2.07
N TYR A 305 17.74 6.32 -1.67
CA TYR A 305 18.55 6.25 -0.45
C TYR A 305 17.64 6.08 0.76
N LYS A 306 17.93 5.10 1.59
CA LYS A 306 17.05 4.66 2.68
C LYS A 306 15.62 4.36 2.20
N GLY A 307 15.47 3.93 0.94
CA GLY A 307 14.16 3.65 0.35
C GLY A 307 13.24 4.87 0.21
N VAL A 308 13.75 6.09 0.39
CA VAL A 308 12.98 7.34 0.56
C VAL A 308 13.51 8.48 -0.31
N VAL A 309 14.80 8.83 -0.21
CA VAL A 309 15.38 10.01 -0.85
C VAL A 309 15.88 9.68 -2.25
N TRP A 310 15.44 10.45 -3.25
CA TRP A 310 15.88 10.24 -4.63
C TRP A 310 17.37 10.50 -4.80
N GLN A 311 18.10 9.54 -5.35
CA GLN A 311 19.55 9.53 -5.48
C GLN A 311 20.10 10.74 -6.26
N ASP A 312 19.45 11.10 -7.37
CA ASP A 312 19.92 12.13 -8.30
C ASP A 312 19.42 13.55 -7.94
N ASN A 313 18.53 13.69 -6.94
CA ASN A 313 18.07 14.96 -6.41
C ASN A 313 17.48 14.77 -5.01
N HIS A 314 18.23 15.10 -3.98
CA HIS A 314 17.90 14.88 -2.57
C HIS A 314 16.71 15.72 -2.05
N LYS A 315 16.20 16.65 -2.87
CA LYS A 315 14.98 17.41 -2.57
C LYS A 315 13.70 16.70 -3.03
N LEU A 316 13.84 15.54 -3.70
CA LEU A 316 12.73 14.70 -4.10
C LEU A 316 12.65 13.45 -3.21
N ILE A 317 11.51 13.26 -2.59
CA ILE A 317 11.19 12.20 -1.64
C ILE A 317 10.10 11.30 -2.22
N TYR A 318 10.24 9.99 -2.06
CA TYR A 318 9.19 9.00 -2.38
C TYR A 318 8.85 8.23 -1.11
N LEU A 319 7.56 8.10 -0.79
CA LEU A 319 7.09 7.35 0.38
C LEU A 319 6.22 6.17 -0.02
N GLY A 320 6.44 5.01 0.63
CA GLY A 320 5.62 3.82 0.46
C GLY A 320 5.74 3.16 -0.91
N MET A 321 6.94 3.19 -1.52
CA MET A 321 7.19 2.63 -2.86
C MET A 321 7.61 1.16 -2.84
N GLN A 322 7.72 0.56 -1.66
CA GLN A 322 8.12 -0.81 -1.44
C GLN A 322 6.96 -1.79 -1.64
N ASP A 323 7.26 -3.03 -2.05
CA ASP A 323 6.40 -4.17 -1.75
C ASP A 323 6.40 -4.41 -0.23
N GLN A 324 5.27 -4.82 0.36
CA GLN A 324 5.05 -4.55 1.77
C GLN A 324 4.60 -5.77 2.55
N PHE A 325 5.38 -6.11 3.58
CA PHE A 325 4.87 -6.68 4.83
C PHE A 325 4.50 -5.53 5.79
N HIS A 326 5.48 -4.73 6.20
CA HIS A 326 5.24 -3.50 6.95
C HIS A 326 4.53 -2.46 6.08
N THR A 327 3.53 -1.77 6.65
CA THR A 327 2.78 -0.72 5.97
C THR A 327 2.74 0.56 6.79
N PHE A 328 1.75 0.78 7.65
CA PHE A 328 1.55 2.08 8.31
C PHE A 328 2.73 2.49 9.20
N ASN A 329 3.29 1.57 9.98
CA ASN A 329 4.48 1.83 10.79
C ASN A 329 5.72 2.13 9.93
N MET A 330 5.91 1.43 8.81
CA MET A 330 6.98 1.74 7.87
C MET A 330 6.77 3.11 7.21
N PHE A 331 5.55 3.46 6.82
CA PHE A 331 5.25 4.78 6.25
C PHE A 331 5.54 5.90 7.24
N ASP A 332 5.27 5.69 8.52
CA ASP A 332 5.62 6.63 9.58
C ASP A 332 7.14 6.74 9.73
N CYS A 333 7.87 5.62 9.82
CA CYS A 333 9.34 5.66 9.92
C CYS A 333 9.95 6.41 8.72
N GLN A 334 9.47 6.17 7.51
CA GLN A 334 9.87 6.90 6.31
C GLN A 334 9.54 8.39 6.40
N ALA A 335 8.34 8.74 6.86
CA ALA A 335 7.89 10.11 6.97
C ALA A 335 8.66 10.91 8.03
N TRP A 336 8.93 10.31 9.20
CA TRP A 336 9.74 10.94 10.26
C TRP A 336 11.17 11.15 9.79
N TYR A 337 11.78 10.15 9.18
CA TYR A 337 13.10 10.26 8.58
C TYR A 337 13.16 11.38 7.52
N ALA A 338 12.22 11.39 6.58
CA ALA A 338 12.13 12.39 5.52
C ALA A 338 11.94 13.81 6.09
N ARG A 339 11.07 13.96 7.11
CA ARG A 339 10.91 15.23 7.83
C ARG A 339 12.25 15.74 8.37
N ASP A 340 12.98 14.88 9.04
CA ASP A 340 14.24 15.28 9.69
C ASP A 340 15.36 15.60 8.68
N VAL A 341 15.35 14.95 7.50
CA VAL A 341 16.19 15.34 6.36
C VAL A 341 15.79 16.73 5.85
N MET A 342 14.49 16.95 5.58
CA MET A 342 14.00 18.23 5.04
C MET A 342 14.15 19.41 6.03
N MET A 343 14.12 19.12 7.33
CA MET A 343 14.38 20.12 8.39
C MET A 343 15.87 20.29 8.71
N GLY A 344 16.77 19.59 7.99
CA GLY A 344 18.21 19.69 8.19
C GLY A 344 18.73 19.08 9.49
N LYS A 345 17.92 18.30 10.20
CA LYS A 345 18.32 17.57 11.41
C LYS A 345 19.21 16.36 11.06
N ILE A 346 18.92 15.69 9.97
CA ILE A 346 19.72 14.61 9.40
C ILE A 346 20.48 15.19 8.21
N LYS A 347 21.81 15.10 8.26
CA LYS A 347 22.66 15.41 7.12
C LYS A 347 22.83 14.18 6.26
N LEU A 348 22.54 14.31 4.98
CA LEU A 348 22.80 13.24 4.03
C LEU A 348 24.32 13.06 3.85
N PRO A 349 24.77 11.82 3.68
CA PRO A 349 26.17 11.54 3.39
C PRO A 349 26.54 11.94 1.95
N SER A 350 27.76 11.64 1.53
CA SER A 350 28.21 11.87 0.15
C SER A 350 27.44 11.01 -0.85
N ASP A 351 27.41 11.42 -2.12
CA ASP A 351 26.75 10.68 -3.20
C ASP A 351 27.32 9.25 -3.35
N ASP A 352 28.61 9.06 -3.11
CA ASP A 352 29.25 7.74 -3.13
C ASP A 352 28.72 6.84 -1.99
N GLU A 353 28.58 7.39 -0.79
CA GLU A 353 28.03 6.65 0.35
C GLU A 353 26.54 6.35 0.15
N ILE A 354 25.76 7.26 -0.43
CA ILE A 354 24.37 7.07 -0.84
C ILE A 354 24.28 5.89 -1.82
N ASN A 355 25.09 5.91 -2.87
CA ASN A 355 25.12 4.87 -3.89
C ASN A 355 25.50 3.50 -3.31
N ASN A 356 26.49 3.47 -2.40
CA ASN A 356 26.92 2.25 -1.74
C ASN A 356 25.81 1.66 -0.85
N ASP A 357 25.09 2.49 -0.12
CA ASP A 357 23.96 2.05 0.72
C ASP A 357 22.81 1.48 -0.12
N ILE A 358 22.42 2.17 -1.20
CA ILE A 358 21.39 1.68 -2.14
C ILE A 358 21.80 0.30 -2.71
N ASN A 359 23.03 0.19 -3.21
CA ASN A 359 23.53 -1.05 -3.80
C ASN A 359 23.60 -2.19 -2.78
N LYS A 360 23.95 -1.89 -1.52
CA LYS A 360 23.92 -2.87 -0.42
C LYS A 360 22.53 -3.46 -0.23
N TRP A 361 21.50 -2.60 -0.10
CA TRP A 361 20.13 -3.06 0.13
C TRP A 361 19.56 -3.83 -1.07
N VAL A 362 19.82 -3.36 -2.29
CA VAL A 362 19.43 -4.06 -3.52
C VAL A 362 20.07 -5.44 -3.60
N ALA A 363 21.38 -5.55 -3.32
CA ALA A 363 22.09 -6.83 -3.35
C ALA A 363 21.67 -7.80 -2.23
N LEU A 364 21.19 -7.28 -1.09
CA LEU A 364 20.60 -8.10 -0.03
C LEU A 364 19.24 -8.65 -0.44
N GLU A 365 18.38 -7.82 -1.05
CA GLU A 365 17.07 -8.26 -1.55
C GLU A 365 17.18 -9.38 -2.58
N GLU A 366 18.17 -9.31 -3.48
CA GLU A 366 18.38 -10.30 -4.53
C GLU A 366 18.78 -11.72 -4.03
N LYS A 367 19.13 -11.82 -2.74
CA LYS A 367 19.50 -13.09 -2.09
C LYS A 367 18.35 -13.71 -1.29
N LEU A 368 17.20 -13.06 -1.24
CA LEU A 368 16.07 -13.55 -0.46
C LEU A 368 15.38 -14.71 -1.20
N GLU A 369 15.15 -15.81 -0.49
CA GLU A 369 14.66 -17.07 -1.07
C GLU A 369 13.24 -17.44 -0.59
N ASN A 370 12.81 -16.89 0.56
CA ASN A 370 11.55 -17.29 1.18
C ASN A 370 10.91 -16.12 1.96
N PRO A 371 9.61 -16.23 2.32
CA PRO A 371 8.88 -15.18 3.03
C PRO A 371 9.51 -14.77 4.38
N ASP A 372 10.05 -15.70 5.15
CA ASP A 372 10.67 -15.40 6.44
C ASP A 372 11.87 -14.47 6.29
N GLN A 373 12.72 -14.70 5.28
CA GLN A 373 13.85 -13.82 4.95
C GLN A 373 13.39 -12.46 4.46
N MET A 374 12.28 -12.40 3.70
CA MET A 374 11.69 -11.13 3.24
C MET A 374 11.13 -10.32 4.42
N ILE A 375 10.50 -10.97 5.39
CA ILE A 375 10.02 -10.35 6.62
C ILE A 375 11.20 -9.81 7.43
N ASP A 376 12.26 -10.60 7.62
CA ASP A 376 13.47 -10.17 8.31
C ASP A 376 14.09 -8.95 7.65
N PHE A 377 14.25 -8.98 6.33
CA PHE A 377 14.80 -7.89 5.54
C PHE A 377 14.01 -6.58 5.73
N GLN A 378 12.69 -6.62 5.58
CA GLN A 378 11.88 -5.41 5.68
C GLN A 378 11.74 -4.92 7.13
N THR A 379 11.81 -5.82 8.10
CA THR A 379 11.86 -5.44 9.53
C THR A 379 13.15 -4.70 9.84
N GLU A 380 14.32 -5.21 9.41
CA GLU A 380 15.60 -4.52 9.62
C GLU A 380 15.62 -3.16 8.92
N TYR A 381 15.11 -3.07 7.70
CA TYR A 381 14.96 -1.81 6.99
C TYR A 381 14.12 -0.79 7.77
N THR A 382 12.96 -1.22 8.28
CA THR A 382 12.06 -0.33 9.03
C THR A 382 12.67 0.10 10.37
N LYS A 383 13.37 -0.81 11.06
CA LYS A 383 14.10 -0.51 12.30
C LYS A 383 15.21 0.51 12.08
N GLU A 384 15.98 0.37 11.00
CA GLU A 384 17.03 1.34 10.69
C GLU A 384 16.47 2.76 10.56
N LEU A 385 15.34 2.94 9.86
CA LEU A 385 14.68 4.26 9.77
C LEU A 385 14.11 4.74 11.11
N HIS A 386 13.56 3.83 11.91
CA HIS A 386 13.07 4.14 13.24
C HIS A 386 14.18 4.68 14.14
N GLU A 387 15.34 4.04 14.14
CA GLU A 387 16.50 4.44 14.94
C GLU A 387 17.11 5.79 14.51
N MET A 388 16.87 6.19 13.26
CA MET A 388 17.36 7.48 12.71
C MET A 388 16.44 8.67 13.01
N SER A 389 15.29 8.47 13.66
CA SER A 389 14.29 9.51 13.88
C SER A 389 13.73 9.49 15.30
N ASP A 390 12.90 10.46 15.64
CA ASP A 390 12.20 10.51 16.92
C ASP A 390 10.78 9.89 16.88
N TYR A 391 10.55 8.97 15.93
CA TYR A 391 9.30 8.20 15.90
C TYR A 391 9.12 7.42 17.21
N PRO A 392 7.93 7.36 17.80
CA PRO A 392 7.72 6.67 19.06
C PRO A 392 8.11 5.20 19.03
N LYS A 393 8.50 4.66 20.19
CA LYS A 393 8.93 3.27 20.30
C LYS A 393 7.79 2.30 19.99
N ILE A 394 8.12 1.26 19.25
CA ILE A 394 7.26 0.14 18.92
C ILE A 394 8.10 -1.15 18.90
N ASP A 395 7.52 -2.28 19.27
CA ASP A 395 8.23 -3.56 19.30
C ASP A 395 8.26 -4.21 17.91
N PHE A 396 9.28 -3.88 17.11
CA PHE A 396 9.49 -4.48 15.79
C PHE A 396 9.84 -5.96 15.84
N GLU A 397 10.43 -6.47 16.92
CA GLU A 397 10.70 -7.90 17.04
C GLU A 397 9.40 -8.69 17.24
N LEU A 398 8.46 -8.15 17.99
CA LEU A 398 7.12 -8.74 18.12
C LEU A 398 6.37 -8.69 16.78
N ILE A 399 6.45 -7.58 16.04
CA ILE A 399 5.85 -7.48 14.69
C ILE A 399 6.46 -8.51 13.75
N ARG A 400 7.79 -8.67 13.72
CA ARG A 400 8.50 -9.69 12.94
C ARG A 400 7.97 -11.09 13.25
N LYS A 401 7.87 -11.41 14.54
CA LYS A 401 7.35 -12.70 15.01
C LYS A 401 5.91 -12.91 14.51
N HIS A 402 5.06 -11.90 14.63
CA HIS A 402 3.67 -11.96 14.20
C HIS A 402 3.52 -12.16 12.68
N PHE A 403 4.34 -11.52 11.86
CA PHE A 403 4.34 -11.76 10.43
C PHE A 403 4.71 -13.20 10.07
N LYS A 404 5.74 -13.77 10.71
CA LYS A 404 6.14 -15.16 10.48
C LYS A 404 5.05 -16.14 10.95
N GLU A 405 4.47 -15.92 12.13
CA GLU A 405 3.36 -16.73 12.64
C GLU A 405 2.14 -16.66 11.70
N TRP A 406 1.81 -15.47 11.20
CA TRP A 406 0.73 -15.28 10.26
C TRP A 406 0.93 -16.04 8.94
N GLU A 407 2.13 -15.96 8.34
CA GLU A 407 2.44 -16.71 7.12
C GLU A 407 2.35 -18.23 7.36
N HIS A 408 2.85 -18.72 8.49
CA HIS A 408 2.74 -20.13 8.83
C HIS A 408 1.29 -20.58 9.05
N HIS A 409 0.45 -19.76 9.71
CA HIS A 409 -0.97 -20.06 9.88
C HIS A 409 -1.73 -20.19 8.57
N LYS A 410 -1.38 -19.39 7.56
CA LYS A 410 -1.98 -19.51 6.21
C LYS A 410 -1.62 -20.84 5.55
N VAL A 411 -0.39 -21.30 5.69
CA VAL A 411 0.04 -22.62 5.18
C VAL A 411 -0.66 -23.76 5.91
N GLU A 412 -0.89 -23.61 7.21
CA GLU A 412 -1.62 -24.60 8.02
C GLU A 412 -3.09 -24.71 7.57
N ASP A 413 -3.80 -23.57 7.53
CA ASP A 413 -5.21 -23.52 7.15
C ASP A 413 -5.58 -22.13 6.60
N ILE A 414 -5.66 -22.03 5.28
CA ILE A 414 -5.98 -20.79 4.58
C ILE A 414 -7.42 -20.30 4.83
N LEU A 415 -8.32 -21.16 5.29
CA LEU A 415 -9.71 -20.80 5.54
C LEU A 415 -9.92 -20.20 6.93
N THR A 416 -9.12 -20.59 7.92
CA THR A 416 -9.34 -20.24 9.34
C THR A 416 -8.22 -19.43 9.97
N TYR A 417 -7.15 -19.09 9.25
CA TYR A 417 -6.02 -18.35 9.83
C TYR A 417 -6.44 -17.00 10.46
N ARG A 418 -7.53 -16.37 9.95
CA ARG A 418 -8.09 -15.14 10.53
C ARG A 418 -8.79 -15.33 11.89
N ASN A 419 -8.95 -16.57 12.35
CA ASN A 419 -9.43 -16.86 13.70
C ASN A 419 -8.31 -16.84 14.77
N LYS A 420 -7.09 -16.45 14.41
CA LYS A 420 -5.96 -16.29 15.33
C LYS A 420 -5.96 -14.90 15.95
N SER A 421 -5.41 -14.79 17.15
CA SER A 421 -5.23 -13.52 17.86
C SER A 421 -3.76 -13.24 18.07
N PHE A 422 -3.41 -11.96 17.98
CA PHE A 422 -2.07 -11.44 18.16
C PHE A 422 -2.04 -10.37 19.25
N SER A 423 -0.89 -10.13 19.84
CA SER A 423 -0.72 -9.07 20.85
C SER A 423 -0.26 -7.76 20.22
N SER A 424 -0.79 -6.64 20.71
CA SER A 424 -0.38 -5.31 20.27
C SER A 424 1.11 -5.05 20.58
N PRO A 425 1.91 -4.56 19.60
CA PRO A 425 3.30 -4.17 19.84
C PRO A 425 3.42 -2.82 20.59
N VAL A 426 2.30 -2.15 20.85
CA VAL A 426 2.23 -0.85 21.54
C VAL A 426 1.70 -1.01 22.95
N THR A 427 0.58 -1.73 23.14
CA THR A 427 -0.11 -1.85 24.43
C THR A 427 0.09 -3.21 25.09
N GLY A 428 0.49 -4.24 24.36
CA GLY A 428 0.57 -5.62 24.82
C GLY A 428 -0.79 -6.34 24.97
N SER A 429 -1.90 -5.64 24.68
CA SER A 429 -3.25 -6.22 24.74
C SER A 429 -3.43 -7.30 23.66
N VAL A 430 -4.30 -8.26 23.92
CA VAL A 430 -4.66 -9.32 22.97
C VAL A 430 -6.14 -9.18 22.63
N GLY A 431 -6.45 -9.06 21.35
CA GLY A 431 -7.83 -8.99 20.89
C GLY A 431 -8.57 -10.32 21.09
N PRO A 432 -9.91 -10.27 21.13
CA PRO A 432 -10.71 -11.48 21.19
C PRO A 432 -10.52 -12.31 19.91
N ILE A 433 -10.61 -13.63 20.03
CA ILE A 433 -10.62 -14.52 18.87
C ILE A 433 -11.89 -14.24 18.07
N HIS A 434 -11.73 -14.00 16.78
CA HIS A 434 -12.85 -13.80 15.88
C HIS A 434 -13.33 -15.16 15.36
N HIS A 435 -14.34 -15.74 16.01
CA HIS A 435 -14.91 -17.05 15.67
C HIS A 435 -15.98 -16.99 14.56
N THR A 436 -15.86 -16.02 13.67
CA THR A 436 -16.77 -15.97 12.53
C THR A 436 -16.28 -16.96 11.49
N PRO A 437 -17.01 -18.05 11.19
CA PRO A 437 -16.67 -18.94 10.10
C PRO A 437 -16.47 -18.14 8.81
N TRP A 438 -15.56 -18.58 7.96
CA TRP A 438 -15.29 -17.88 6.70
C TRP A 438 -16.56 -17.61 5.90
N SER A 439 -17.52 -18.55 5.92
CA SER A 439 -18.82 -18.41 5.26
C SER A 439 -19.71 -17.29 5.83
N GLU A 440 -19.49 -16.86 7.06
CA GLU A 440 -20.29 -15.82 7.72
C GLU A 440 -19.64 -14.42 7.63
N ALA A 441 -18.37 -14.35 7.26
CA ALA A 441 -17.62 -13.08 7.15
C ALA A 441 -17.99 -12.29 5.88
N MET A 442 -19.29 -12.16 5.58
CA MET A 442 -19.86 -11.44 4.44
C MET A 442 -20.34 -10.03 4.82
N ASP A 443 -19.77 -9.46 5.88
CA ASP A 443 -20.12 -8.13 6.36
C ASP A 443 -18.82 -7.37 6.69
N ASP A 444 -18.56 -6.30 5.96
CA ASP A 444 -17.39 -5.45 6.11
C ASP A 444 -17.72 -4.12 6.82
N SER A 445 -18.87 -4.02 7.48
CA SER A 445 -19.28 -2.81 8.17
C SER A 445 -18.59 -2.65 9.53
N LEU A 446 -18.14 -1.43 9.81
CA LEU A 446 -17.58 -1.04 11.10
C LEU A 446 -18.53 -1.36 12.27
N LYS A 447 -19.78 -0.99 12.14
CA LYS A 447 -20.78 -1.15 13.20
C LYS A 447 -21.00 -2.60 13.57
N THR A 448 -21.19 -3.47 12.60
CA THR A 448 -21.44 -4.89 12.85
C THR A 448 -20.21 -5.55 13.46
N PHE A 449 -19.01 -5.24 12.95
CA PHE A 449 -17.76 -5.78 13.49
C PHE A 449 -17.54 -5.42 14.97
N LEU A 450 -17.78 -4.17 15.34
CA LEU A 450 -17.56 -3.71 16.73
C LEU A 450 -18.62 -4.19 17.72
N ASN A 451 -19.78 -4.64 17.25
CA ASN A 451 -20.87 -5.16 18.08
C ASN A 451 -20.87 -6.70 18.24
N LYS A 452 -19.93 -7.38 17.60
CA LYS A 452 -19.75 -8.86 17.71
C LYS A 452 -18.76 -9.23 18.84
#